data_b65e66239a0f9bc2f7248ff61848a7f5
#
_entry.id   b65e66239a0f9bc2f7248ff61848a7f5
#
_cell.length_a   1.000
_cell.length_b   1.000
_cell.length_c   1.000
_cell.angle_alpha   90.00
_cell.angle_beta   90.00
_cell.angle_gamma   90.00
#
_symmetry.space_group_name_H-M   'P 1'
#
loop_
_entity.id
_entity.type
_entity.pdbx_description
1 polymer ?
#
loop_
_entity_poly.entity_id
_entity_poly.type
_entity_poly.pdbx_seq_one_letter_code
_entity_poly.pdbx_strand_id
1 'polypeptide(L)'
;MDRFSDELSASFPLTELAPSAARHWLSARAALPVGVHDRVVLLLSELVANSVRHSGLAAPEEVEVEVHKIPGGLYVEVVDHGVGIGDPVPFKPDHFGLRFVDTQSDRWGFRNDPTRVWFEVDGGSR
;
A
#
# COMPACT_ATOMS: atom_id res chain seq x y z
N MET A 1 -25.53 -11.34 -1.84
CA MET A 1 -24.67 -11.50 -1.55
C MET A 1 -23.85 -10.61 -1.34
N ASP A 2 -23.25 -10.36 -0.84
CA ASP A 2 -22.45 -9.62 -0.53
C ASP A 2 -21.56 -9.53 -1.14
N ARG A 3 -21.39 -8.90 -1.49
CA ARG A 3 -20.65 -8.75 -1.94
C ARG A 3 -19.62 -8.13 -1.65
N PHE A 4 -19.49 -7.38 -0.71
CA PHE A 4 -18.16 -6.99 -0.43
C PHE A 4 -17.37 -8.23 -0.32
N SER A 5 -16.46 -8.42 -1.15
CA SER A 5 -15.61 -9.56 -0.94
C SER A 5 -14.56 -9.16 0.06
N ASP A 6 -13.95 -10.14 0.68
CA ASP A 6 -12.89 -9.88 1.63
C ASP A 6 -11.61 -9.43 0.95
N GLU A 7 -11.60 -9.40 -0.37
CA GLU A 7 -10.44 -9.00 -1.15
C GLU A 7 -10.82 -7.99 -2.20
N LEU A 8 -9.99 -6.98 -2.35
CA LEU A 8 -10.10 -6.01 -3.42
C LEU A 8 -8.74 -5.94 -4.11
N SER A 9 -8.73 -5.72 -5.41
CA SER A 9 -7.47 -5.52 -6.11
C SER A 9 -7.67 -4.58 -7.28
N ALA A 10 -6.61 -3.88 -7.64
CA ALA A 10 -6.61 -2.97 -8.77
C ALA A 10 -5.19 -2.72 -9.21
N SER A 11 -5.02 -2.21 -10.42
CA SER A 11 -3.72 -1.83 -10.95
C SER A 11 -3.80 -0.39 -11.45
N PHE A 12 -2.69 0.32 -11.35
CA PHE A 12 -2.62 1.72 -11.75
C PHE A 12 -1.34 1.96 -12.55
N PRO A 13 -1.43 2.69 -13.67
CA PRO A 13 -0.21 3.03 -14.39
C PRO A 13 0.75 3.81 -13.51
N LEU A 14 2.03 3.57 -13.65
CA LEU A 14 3.04 4.23 -12.81
C LEU A 14 3.29 5.65 -13.33
N THR A 15 2.40 6.54 -12.92
CA THR A 15 2.48 7.96 -13.23
C THR A 15 2.33 8.74 -11.93
N GLU A 16 2.50 10.05 -12.03
CA GLU A 16 2.32 10.92 -10.87
C GLU A 16 0.90 10.86 -10.32
N LEU A 17 -0.06 10.41 -11.13
CA LEU A 17 -1.45 10.35 -10.70
C LEU A 17 -1.79 9.06 -9.96
N ALA A 18 -0.90 8.08 -9.97
CA ALA A 18 -1.20 6.79 -9.37
C ALA A 18 -1.56 6.88 -7.89
N PRO A 19 -0.83 7.64 -7.07
CA PRO A 19 -1.18 7.69 -5.64
C PRO A 19 -2.59 8.22 -5.42
N SER A 20 -2.97 9.27 -6.14
CA SER A 20 -4.30 9.83 -6.01
C SER A 20 -5.37 8.86 -6.53
N ALA A 21 -5.09 8.18 -7.64
CA ALA A 21 -6.02 7.21 -8.19
C ALA A 21 -6.25 6.07 -7.20
N ALA A 22 -5.20 5.61 -6.55
CA ALA A 22 -5.33 4.53 -5.58
C ALA A 22 -6.16 4.97 -4.37
N ARG A 23 -5.95 6.19 -3.89
CA ARG A 23 -6.75 6.72 -2.78
C ARG A 23 -8.24 6.73 -3.13
N HIS A 24 -8.56 7.26 -4.30
CA HIS A 24 -9.96 7.34 -4.71
C HIS A 24 -10.57 5.96 -4.87
N TRP A 25 -9.80 5.04 -5.45
CA TRP A 25 -10.27 3.68 -5.64
C TRP A 25 -10.63 3.03 -4.29
N LEU A 26 -9.74 3.13 -3.31
CA LEU A 26 -9.99 2.51 -2.03
C LEU A 26 -11.13 3.19 -1.29
N SER A 27 -11.16 4.52 -1.30
CA SER A 27 -12.21 5.26 -0.61
C SER A 27 -13.59 4.90 -1.14
N ALA A 28 -13.69 4.62 -2.43
CA ALA A 28 -14.98 4.32 -3.03
C ALA A 28 -15.45 2.90 -2.70
N ARG A 29 -14.56 2.03 -2.24
CA ARG A 29 -14.89 0.61 -2.10
C ARG A 29 -14.82 0.06 -0.70
N ALA A 30 -14.16 0.75 0.21
CA ALA A 30 -13.98 0.23 1.55
C ALA A 30 -14.75 1.08 2.55
N ALA A 31 -15.68 0.45 3.25
CA ALA A 31 -16.41 1.12 4.33
C ALA A 31 -15.64 0.87 5.62
N LEU A 32 -14.86 1.85 6.04
CA LEU A 32 -14.02 1.73 7.22
C LEU A 32 -14.38 2.81 8.22
N PRO A 33 -14.16 2.57 9.50
CA PRO A 33 -14.32 3.63 10.50
C PRO A 33 -13.46 4.83 10.13
N VAL A 34 -13.93 6.03 10.45
CA VAL A 34 -13.30 7.26 9.98
C VAL A 34 -11.82 7.31 10.28
N GLY A 35 -11.43 7.02 11.50
CA GLY A 35 -10.02 7.11 11.86
C GLY A 35 -9.14 6.11 11.13
N VAL A 36 -9.67 4.90 10.93
CA VAL A 36 -8.95 3.86 10.22
C VAL A 36 -8.88 4.21 8.73
N HIS A 37 -10.00 4.69 8.18
CA HIS A 37 -10.08 5.03 6.77
C HIS A 37 -8.98 6.02 6.37
N ASP A 38 -8.88 7.12 7.09
CA ASP A 38 -7.92 8.15 6.72
C ASP A 38 -6.50 7.62 6.79
N ARG A 39 -6.20 6.84 7.80
CA ARG A 39 -4.86 6.29 7.96
C ARG A 39 -4.51 5.30 6.84
N VAL A 40 -5.44 4.40 6.53
CA VAL A 40 -5.20 3.40 5.50
C VAL A 40 -5.03 4.05 4.13
N VAL A 41 -5.89 5.01 3.81
CA VAL A 41 -5.85 5.69 2.52
C VAL A 41 -4.53 6.43 2.36
N LEU A 42 -4.08 7.08 3.42
CA LEU A 42 -2.83 7.82 3.36
C LEU A 42 -1.64 6.87 3.22
N LEU A 43 -1.64 5.78 3.98
CA LEU A 43 -0.56 4.80 3.87
C LEU A 43 -0.50 4.17 2.49
N LEU A 44 -1.66 3.86 1.91
CA LEU A 44 -1.69 3.30 0.57
C LEU A 44 -1.08 4.28 -0.42
N SER A 45 -1.47 5.54 -0.35
CA SER A 45 -0.94 6.51 -1.29
C SER A 45 0.57 6.68 -1.15
N GLU A 46 1.09 6.58 0.09
CA GLU A 46 2.54 6.65 0.29
C GLU A 46 3.26 5.47 -0.34
N LEU A 47 2.70 4.27 -0.23
CA LEU A 47 3.34 3.11 -0.84
C LEU A 47 3.28 3.18 -2.36
N VAL A 48 2.17 3.64 -2.93
CA VAL A 48 2.07 3.80 -4.38
C VAL A 48 3.06 4.87 -4.86
N ALA A 49 3.13 5.99 -4.13
CA ALA A 49 4.10 7.04 -4.48
C ALA A 49 5.53 6.51 -4.42
N ASN A 50 5.79 5.62 -3.47
CA ASN A 50 7.08 5.00 -3.34
C ASN A 50 7.43 4.18 -4.59
N SER A 51 6.47 3.41 -5.10
CA SER A 51 6.68 2.66 -6.34
C SER A 51 6.94 3.59 -7.52
N VAL A 52 6.20 4.70 -7.60
CA VAL A 52 6.41 5.66 -8.68
C VAL A 52 7.82 6.23 -8.63
N ARG A 53 8.31 6.56 -7.45
CA ARG A 53 9.62 7.20 -7.31
C ARG A 53 10.79 6.22 -7.41
N HIS A 54 10.62 4.99 -6.93
CA HIS A 54 11.77 4.12 -6.69
C HIS A 54 11.77 2.81 -7.47
N SER A 55 10.70 2.49 -8.18
CA SER A 55 10.66 1.22 -8.91
C SER A 55 11.59 1.21 -10.12
N GLY A 56 11.89 2.39 -10.66
CA GLY A 56 12.63 2.47 -11.90
C GLY A 56 11.75 2.26 -13.12
N LEU A 57 10.46 2.17 -12.92
CA LEU A 57 9.49 1.91 -14.00
C LEU A 57 8.60 3.13 -14.21
N ALA A 58 7.97 3.17 -15.36
CA ALA A 58 7.00 4.20 -15.69
C ALA A 58 5.93 3.57 -16.57
N ALA A 59 4.81 4.29 -16.76
CA ALA A 59 3.75 3.80 -17.63
C ALA A 59 4.35 3.42 -19.00
N PRO A 60 3.89 2.35 -19.63
CA PRO A 60 2.65 1.62 -19.32
C PRO A 60 2.76 0.59 -18.20
N GLU A 61 3.92 0.47 -17.55
CA GLU A 61 4.04 -0.43 -16.43
C GLU A 61 3.12 0.02 -15.31
N GLU A 62 2.67 -0.93 -14.51
CA GLU A 62 1.65 -0.67 -13.50
C GLU A 62 2.10 -1.12 -12.12
N VAL A 63 1.51 -0.49 -11.12
CA VAL A 63 1.62 -0.94 -9.74
C VAL A 63 0.31 -1.64 -9.40
N GLU A 64 0.39 -2.74 -8.66
CA GLU A 64 -0.77 -3.53 -8.27
C GLU A 64 -1.03 -3.34 -6.79
N VAL A 65 -2.30 -3.24 -6.45
CA VAL A 65 -2.71 -3.06 -5.05
C VAL A 65 -3.68 -4.16 -4.69
N GLU A 66 -3.46 -4.78 -3.54
CA GLU A 66 -4.38 -5.78 -2.99
C GLU A 66 -4.75 -5.37 -1.58
N VAL A 67 -6.02 -5.53 -1.25
CA VAL A 67 -6.54 -5.21 0.08
C VAL A 67 -7.32 -6.40 0.58
N HIS A 68 -7.02 -6.85 1.78
CA HIS A 68 -7.65 -8.01 2.39
C HIS A 68 -8.15 -7.65 3.76
N LYS A 69 -9.34 -8.10 4.10
CA LYS A 69 -9.78 -8.04 5.49
C LYS A 69 -9.09 -9.13 6.28
N ILE A 70 -8.65 -8.76 7.46
CA ILE A 70 -8.08 -9.72 8.40
C ILE A 70 -8.83 -9.58 9.71
N PRO A 71 -8.76 -10.56 10.61
CA PRO A 71 -9.43 -10.43 11.90
C PRO A 71 -8.94 -9.17 12.60
N GLY A 72 -9.88 -8.29 12.89
CA GLY A 72 -9.57 -7.05 13.61
C GLY A 72 -8.93 -5.97 12.80
N GLY A 73 -8.82 -6.10 11.47
CA GLY A 73 -8.13 -5.06 10.74
C GLY A 73 -8.15 -5.21 9.25
N LEU A 74 -7.14 -4.62 8.63
CA LEU A 74 -7.01 -4.58 7.18
C LEU A 74 -5.56 -4.77 6.79
N TYR A 75 -5.33 -5.58 5.78
CA TYR A 75 -4.01 -5.83 5.21
C TYR A 75 -3.98 -5.22 3.80
N VAL A 76 -2.94 -4.46 3.51
CA VAL A 76 -2.79 -3.82 2.20
C VAL A 76 -1.41 -4.15 1.66
N GLU A 77 -1.34 -4.50 0.39
CA GLU A 77 -0.10 -4.87 -0.24
C GLU A 77 0.03 -4.14 -1.57
N VAL A 78 1.20 -3.60 -1.83
CA VAL A 78 1.50 -2.88 -3.07
C VAL A 78 2.65 -3.60 -3.75
N VAL A 79 2.46 -3.97 -5.02
CA VAL A 79 3.41 -4.79 -5.77
C VAL A 79 3.84 -4.06 -7.01
N ASP A 80 5.14 -3.96 -7.24
CA ASP A 80 5.66 -3.53 -8.53
C ASP A 80 6.77 -4.48 -8.97
N HIS A 81 7.09 -4.44 -10.25
CA HIS A 81 8.10 -5.35 -10.82
C HIS A 81 9.38 -4.59 -11.14
N GLY A 82 9.67 -3.56 -10.36
CA GLY A 82 10.83 -2.72 -10.58
C GLY A 82 12.08 -3.27 -9.93
N VAL A 83 13.00 -2.35 -9.64
CA VAL A 83 14.34 -2.72 -9.18
C VAL A 83 14.39 -3.22 -7.76
N GLY A 84 13.28 -3.08 -7.03
CA GLY A 84 13.24 -3.56 -5.67
C GLY A 84 13.72 -2.53 -4.67
N ILE A 85 13.49 -2.85 -3.41
CA ILE A 85 13.98 -2.04 -2.30
C ILE A 85 15.38 -2.53 -2.01
N GLY A 86 16.33 -1.61 -1.96
CA GLY A 86 17.70 -1.95 -1.68
C GLY A 86 17.79 -2.66 -0.34
N ASP A 87 18.95 -3.24 -0.11
CA ASP A 87 19.17 -4.04 1.07
C ASP A 87 20.31 -3.47 1.91
N PRO A 88 20.15 -2.22 2.39
CA PRO A 88 21.17 -1.68 3.26
C PRO A 88 21.20 -2.47 4.55
N VAL A 89 22.37 -2.56 5.14
CA VAL A 89 22.53 -3.26 6.39
C VAL A 89 23.16 -2.30 7.38
N PRO A 90 22.43 -1.91 8.41
CA PRO A 90 21.05 -2.29 8.73
C PRO A 90 20.04 -1.52 7.89
N PHE A 91 18.90 -2.13 7.63
CA PHE A 91 17.81 -1.46 6.93
C PHE A 91 17.26 -0.33 7.81
N LYS A 92 16.97 0.80 7.18
CA LYS A 92 16.37 1.93 7.88
C LYS A 92 15.14 2.38 7.12
N PRO A 93 13.99 2.52 7.81
CA PRO A 93 12.77 2.92 7.12
C PRO A 93 12.87 4.25 6.37
N ASP A 94 13.79 5.15 6.75
CA ASP A 94 13.96 6.40 6.03
C ASP A 94 14.35 6.17 4.57
N HIS A 95 15.01 5.05 4.30
CA HIS A 95 15.31 4.70 2.93
C HIS A 95 14.00 4.41 2.21
N PHE A 96 13.88 4.87 0.97
CA PHE A 96 12.72 4.61 0.13
C PHE A 96 11.42 5.19 0.67
N GLY A 97 11.49 6.15 1.62
CA GLY A 97 10.29 6.82 2.08
C GLY A 97 9.36 5.96 2.91
N LEU A 98 9.88 4.93 3.57
CA LEU A 98 9.03 4.01 4.33
C LEU A 98 8.82 4.43 5.78
N ARG A 99 9.38 5.57 6.18
CA ARG A 99 9.25 6.01 7.57
C ARG A 99 7.81 6.17 7.99
N PHE A 100 6.99 6.72 7.12
CA PHE A 100 5.59 6.93 7.45
C PHE A 100 4.88 5.60 7.69
N VAL A 101 5.17 4.62 6.85
CA VAL A 101 4.58 3.29 7.01
C VAL A 101 5.05 2.69 8.34
N ASP A 102 6.33 2.85 8.66
CA ASP A 102 6.87 2.32 9.91
C ASP A 102 6.19 2.91 11.13
N THR A 103 5.86 4.21 11.09
CA THR A 103 5.31 4.87 12.28
C THR A 103 3.79 4.79 12.36
N GLN A 104 3.10 4.62 11.23
CA GLN A 104 1.65 4.74 11.19
C GLN A 104 0.91 3.43 11.00
N SER A 105 1.60 2.36 10.62
CA SER A 105 0.95 1.06 10.54
C SER A 105 1.18 0.30 11.84
N ASP A 106 0.39 -0.74 12.04
CA ASP A 106 0.56 -1.59 13.20
C ASP A 106 1.61 -2.66 12.94
N ARG A 107 1.72 -3.11 11.69
CA ARG A 107 2.73 -4.05 11.25
C ARG A 107 3.00 -3.76 9.79
N TRP A 108 4.22 -4.00 9.34
CA TRP A 108 4.56 -3.82 7.92
C TRP A 108 5.80 -4.62 7.58
N GLY A 109 6.04 -4.80 6.30
CA GLY A 109 7.24 -5.47 5.83
C GLY A 109 7.37 -5.34 4.33
N PHE A 110 8.43 -5.92 3.78
CA PHE A 110 8.60 -5.91 2.34
C PHE A 110 9.38 -7.15 1.90
N ARG A 111 9.25 -7.46 0.61
CA ARG A 111 10.05 -8.49 -0.06
C ARG A 111 10.33 -7.99 -1.46
N ASN A 112 11.37 -8.55 -2.06
CA ASN A 112 11.68 -8.27 -3.46
C ASN A 112 11.32 -9.47 -4.32
N ASP A 113 11.37 -9.29 -5.66
CA ASP A 113 11.20 -10.33 -6.68
C ASP A 113 9.81 -10.97 -6.68
N PRO A 114 8.75 -10.24 -6.90
CA PRO A 114 8.68 -8.80 -7.19
C PRO A 114 8.69 -7.98 -5.92
N THR A 115 8.93 -6.68 -6.07
CA THR A 115 8.90 -5.77 -4.95
C THR A 115 7.49 -5.73 -4.37
N ARG A 116 7.38 -6.01 -3.10
CA ARG A 116 6.12 -6.15 -2.41
C ARG A 116 6.27 -5.47 -1.06
N VAL A 117 5.48 -4.44 -0.82
CA VAL A 117 5.46 -3.78 0.49
C VAL A 117 4.03 -3.91 1.01
N TRP A 118 3.91 -4.31 2.25
CA TRP A 118 2.60 -4.52 2.84
C TRP A 118 2.53 -3.86 4.21
N PHE A 119 1.32 -3.55 4.63
CA PHE A 119 1.09 -3.10 6.00
C PHE A 119 -0.24 -3.62 6.50
N GLU A 120 -0.37 -3.63 7.82
CA GLU A 120 -1.62 -3.97 8.49
C GLU A 120 -1.98 -2.84 9.43
N VAL A 121 -3.27 -2.52 9.45
CA VAL A 121 -3.82 -1.55 10.38
C VAL A 121 -4.96 -2.24 11.10
N ASP A 122 -4.91 -2.19 12.42
CA ASP A 122 -5.96 -2.79 13.24
C ASP A 122 -7.23 -1.99 13.14
N GLY A 123 -8.36 -2.68 13.27
CA GLY A 123 -9.66 -2.11 12.99
C GLY A 123 -10.15 -1.08 13.97
N GLY A 124 -9.37 -0.75 14.95
CA GLY A 124 -9.74 0.37 15.78
C GLY A 124 -10.92 0.15 16.66
N SER A 125 -11.05 -1.00 17.19
CA SER A 125 -12.16 -1.26 18.09
C SER A 125 -11.87 -0.75 19.49
N ARG A 126 -10.91 0.09 19.63
CA ARG A 126 -10.62 0.60 20.92
C ARG A 126 -11.22 1.88 21.18
#